data_26dd50c6af337f255ef94aa9e616d995
#
_entry.id   26dd50c6af337f255ef94aa9e616d995
#
_cell.length_a   1.000
_cell.length_b   1.000
_cell.length_c   1.000
_cell.angle_alpha   90.00
_cell.angle_beta   90.00
_cell.angle_gamma   90.00
#
_symmetry.space_group_name_H-M   'P 1'
#
loop_
_entity.id
_entity.type
_entity.pdbx_description
1 polymer ?
#
loop_
_entity_poly.entity_id
_entity_poly.type
_entity_poly.pdbx_seq_one_letter_code
_entity_poly.pdbx_strand_id
1 'polypeptide(L)'
;MRLHVVDHPLVAHKLTTLRDQRTDSATFRRLADELVTLLAYEATRDVRTEQVDIQTPVARTTGVKLSHPRPLVVPILRAGLGMLDGMVRLLPTAEVGFLGMIRNEETLQASTYATRMPEDLSGRQVYVLDPMLATGGTLVAAIQELIRRGADDVTAVVLLAAPEGVEVMERELAGTPVTVVTASVDEHLNEHGYIVPGLGDAGDRMYGAAE
;
A
#
# COMPACT_ATOMS: atom_id res chain seq x y z
N MET A 1 12.38 8.30 6.11
CA MET A 1 11.09 7.93 5.50
C MET A 1 10.27 9.19 5.22
N ARG A 2 9.40 9.22 4.19
CA ARG A 2 8.43 10.29 3.93
C ARG A 2 7.03 9.78 4.23
N LEU A 3 6.28 10.45 5.11
CA LEU A 3 4.87 10.17 5.36
C LEU A 3 4.02 11.21 4.61
N HIS A 4 3.05 10.74 3.82
CA HIS A 4 2.10 11.56 3.10
C HIS A 4 0.66 11.17 3.50
N VAL A 5 0.02 12.02 4.29
CA VAL A 5 -1.40 11.88 4.63
C VAL A 5 -2.21 12.63 3.57
N VAL A 6 -3.13 11.93 2.91
CA VAL A 6 -3.93 12.49 1.82
C VAL A 6 -5.11 13.27 2.40
N ASP A 7 -4.94 14.58 2.49
CA ASP A 7 -6.00 15.50 2.93
C ASP A 7 -6.93 15.87 1.75
N HIS A 8 -7.97 15.03 1.58
CA HIS A 8 -8.96 15.24 0.52
C HIS A 8 -10.38 14.90 1.02
N PRO A 9 -11.40 15.77 0.79
CA PRO A 9 -12.76 15.56 1.29
C PRO A 9 -13.39 14.23 0.88
N LEU A 10 -13.12 13.73 -0.33
CA LEU A 10 -13.62 12.45 -0.78
C LEU A 10 -12.96 11.27 -0.04
N VAL A 11 -11.68 11.40 0.32
CA VAL A 11 -10.98 10.40 1.13
C VAL A 11 -11.60 10.36 2.53
N ALA A 12 -11.77 11.51 3.18
CA ALA A 12 -12.39 11.61 4.50
C ALA A 12 -13.83 11.06 4.50
N HIS A 13 -14.63 11.40 3.47
CA HIS A 13 -16.01 10.91 3.33
C HIS A 13 -16.07 9.38 3.23
N LYS A 14 -15.27 8.78 2.34
CA LYS A 14 -15.23 7.32 2.15
C LYS A 14 -14.70 6.60 3.38
N LEU A 15 -13.68 7.17 4.01
CA LEU A 15 -13.10 6.63 5.24
C LEU A 15 -14.12 6.63 6.39
N THR A 16 -14.96 7.66 6.51
CA THR A 16 -16.03 7.71 7.52
C THR A 16 -16.97 6.51 7.40
N THR A 17 -17.42 6.19 6.18
CA THR A 17 -18.30 5.04 5.96
C THR A 17 -17.55 3.71 6.15
N LEU A 18 -16.28 3.64 5.72
CA LEU A 18 -15.46 2.44 5.89
C LEU A 18 -15.26 2.07 7.36
N ARG A 19 -15.09 3.08 8.24
CA ARG A 19 -14.92 2.89 9.69
C ARG A 19 -16.18 2.40 10.39
N ASP A 20 -17.37 2.73 9.90
CA ASP A 20 -18.63 2.40 10.57
C ASP A 20 -18.77 0.87 10.72
N GLN A 21 -18.99 0.41 11.95
CA GLN A 21 -19.15 -1.01 12.26
C GLN A 21 -20.34 -1.67 11.54
N ARG A 22 -21.33 -0.87 11.09
CA ARG A 22 -22.51 -1.33 10.35
C ARG A 22 -22.24 -1.56 8.88
N THR A 23 -21.07 -1.13 8.37
CA THR A 23 -20.71 -1.33 6.96
C THR A 23 -20.46 -2.80 6.70
N ASP A 24 -21.28 -3.39 5.83
CA ASP A 24 -21.16 -4.79 5.43
C ASP A 24 -19.90 -5.04 4.59
N SER A 25 -19.50 -6.32 4.49
CA SER A 25 -18.26 -6.71 3.80
C SER A 25 -18.23 -6.33 2.31
N ALA A 26 -19.37 -6.34 1.62
CA ALA A 26 -19.42 -5.96 0.20
C ALA A 26 -19.19 -4.46 0.02
N THR A 27 -19.83 -3.64 0.84
CA THR A 27 -19.63 -2.19 0.88
C THR A 27 -18.20 -1.85 1.34
N PHE A 28 -17.68 -2.57 2.33
CA PHE A 28 -16.32 -2.39 2.83
C PHE A 28 -15.28 -2.62 1.72
N ARG A 29 -15.36 -3.74 0.98
CA ARG A 29 -14.48 -4.04 -0.16
C ARG A 29 -14.53 -2.96 -1.22
N ARG A 30 -15.75 -2.52 -1.60
CA ARG A 30 -15.93 -1.46 -2.60
C ARG A 30 -15.30 -0.14 -2.14
N LEU A 31 -15.52 0.26 -0.88
CA LEU A 31 -14.94 1.50 -0.35
C LEU A 31 -13.42 1.42 -0.21
N ALA A 32 -12.88 0.26 0.17
CA ALA A 32 -11.43 0.04 0.20
C ALA A 32 -10.82 0.21 -1.20
N ASP A 33 -11.41 -0.40 -2.22
CA ASP A 33 -10.99 -0.26 -3.63
C ASP A 33 -11.04 1.21 -4.11
N GLU A 34 -12.14 1.92 -3.81
CA GLU A 34 -12.30 3.32 -4.15
C GLU A 34 -11.28 4.23 -3.42
N LEU A 35 -11.02 3.98 -2.14
CA LEU A 35 -10.00 4.70 -1.36
C LEU A 35 -8.61 4.45 -1.91
N VAL A 36 -8.28 3.19 -2.15
CA VAL A 36 -6.97 2.84 -2.75
C VAL A 36 -6.76 3.55 -4.08
N THR A 37 -7.79 3.65 -4.93
CA THR A 37 -7.68 4.39 -6.20
C THR A 37 -7.28 5.85 -5.96
N LEU A 38 -7.84 6.52 -4.95
CA LEU A 38 -7.49 7.91 -4.61
C LEU A 38 -6.08 8.00 -4.02
N LEU A 39 -5.72 7.09 -3.11
CA LEU A 39 -4.39 7.04 -2.51
C LEU A 39 -3.31 6.69 -3.54
N ALA A 40 -3.61 5.78 -4.47
CA ALA A 40 -2.72 5.39 -5.55
C ALA A 40 -2.43 6.56 -6.51
N TYR A 41 -3.42 7.41 -6.78
CA TYR A 41 -3.21 8.63 -7.55
C TYR A 41 -2.15 9.54 -6.90
N GLU A 42 -2.22 9.73 -5.58
CA GLU A 42 -1.21 10.47 -4.83
C GLU A 42 0.13 9.73 -4.75
N ALA A 43 0.10 8.42 -4.52
CA ALA A 43 1.29 7.58 -4.42
C ALA A 43 2.11 7.53 -5.73
N THR A 44 1.45 7.74 -6.86
CA THR A 44 2.08 7.68 -8.19
C THR A 44 2.50 9.05 -8.75
N ARG A 45 2.52 10.12 -7.94
CA ARG A 45 2.95 11.45 -8.39
C ARG A 45 4.36 11.48 -8.97
N ASP A 46 5.25 10.65 -8.42
CA ASP A 46 6.65 10.54 -8.83
C ASP A 46 6.89 9.30 -9.70
N VAL A 47 5.84 8.73 -10.33
CA VAL A 47 6.01 7.57 -11.22
C VAL A 47 6.91 7.93 -12.40
N ARG A 48 7.88 7.07 -12.68
CA ARG A 48 8.88 7.33 -13.72
C ARG A 48 8.27 7.25 -15.10
N THR A 49 8.57 8.26 -15.90
CA THR A 49 8.08 8.38 -17.29
C THR A 49 9.25 8.63 -18.25
N GLU A 50 9.05 8.27 -19.52
CA GLU A 50 9.95 8.57 -20.61
C GLU A 50 9.22 9.26 -21.76
N GLN A 51 9.93 10.07 -22.52
CA GLN A 51 9.37 10.72 -23.70
C GLN A 51 9.18 9.73 -24.85
N VAL A 52 8.13 9.94 -25.63
CA VAL A 52 7.81 9.13 -26.82
C VAL A 52 7.25 10.03 -27.92
N ASP A 53 7.76 9.88 -29.13
CA ASP A 53 7.20 10.55 -30.30
C ASP A 53 5.91 9.84 -30.74
N ILE A 54 4.87 10.60 -30.93
CA ILE A 54 3.56 10.13 -31.36
C ILE A 54 3.04 10.94 -32.56
N GLN A 55 2.14 10.31 -33.31
CA GLN A 55 1.37 10.97 -34.34
C GLN A 55 -0.08 11.10 -33.88
N THR A 56 -0.54 12.33 -33.67
CA THR A 56 -1.97 12.63 -33.48
C THR A 56 -2.69 12.64 -34.84
N PRO A 57 -4.02 12.66 -34.87
CA PRO A 57 -4.75 12.86 -36.13
C PRO A 57 -4.39 14.14 -36.88
N VAL A 58 -3.79 15.12 -36.20
CA VAL A 58 -3.48 16.45 -36.78
C VAL A 58 -2.01 16.63 -37.06
N ALA A 59 -1.11 16.27 -36.10
CA ALA A 59 0.31 16.56 -36.19
C ALA A 59 1.18 15.57 -35.38
N ARG A 60 2.50 15.57 -35.69
CA ARG A 60 3.49 14.91 -34.81
C ARG A 60 3.69 15.73 -33.56
N THR A 61 3.89 15.04 -32.43
CA THR A 61 4.20 15.65 -31.14
C THR A 61 4.95 14.66 -30.26
N THR A 62 5.48 15.16 -29.15
CA THR A 62 6.09 14.32 -28.11
C THR A 62 5.12 14.17 -26.95
N GLY A 63 4.89 12.94 -26.50
CA GLY A 63 4.12 12.61 -25.31
C GLY A 63 5.00 11.93 -24.26
N VAL A 64 4.35 11.41 -23.21
CA VAL A 64 5.02 10.64 -22.15
C VAL A 64 4.34 9.28 -21.97
N LYS A 65 5.12 8.26 -21.63
CA LYS A 65 4.65 6.95 -21.23
C LYS A 65 5.41 6.50 -19.97
N LEU A 66 4.89 5.49 -19.26
CA LEU A 66 5.62 4.90 -18.15
C LEU A 66 6.94 4.31 -18.62
N SER A 67 8.02 4.56 -17.87
CA SER A 67 9.36 4.05 -18.19
C SER A 67 9.50 2.56 -17.88
N HIS A 68 10.56 1.95 -18.40
CA HIS A 68 10.99 0.62 -18.02
C HIS A 68 12.16 0.68 -17.02
N PRO A 69 12.32 -0.33 -16.12
CA PRO A 69 11.39 -1.45 -15.89
C PRO A 69 10.03 -0.97 -15.36
N ARG A 70 8.96 -1.71 -15.67
CA ARG A 70 7.61 -1.36 -15.21
C ARG A 70 7.53 -1.40 -13.69
N PRO A 71 6.69 -0.55 -13.06
CA PRO A 71 6.42 -0.63 -11.63
C PRO A 71 5.94 -2.01 -11.22
N LEU A 72 6.28 -2.41 -9.99
CA LEU A 72 5.80 -3.63 -9.36
C LEU A 72 4.80 -3.27 -8.26
N VAL A 73 3.64 -3.92 -8.25
CA VAL A 73 2.64 -3.81 -7.19
C VAL A 73 2.67 -5.07 -6.34
N VAL A 74 2.82 -4.93 -5.04
CA VAL A 74 2.99 -6.05 -4.10
C VAL A 74 1.96 -5.96 -2.97
N PRO A 75 0.78 -6.59 -3.10
CA PRO A 75 -0.12 -6.73 -1.97
C PRO A 75 0.46 -7.70 -0.93
N ILE A 76 0.39 -7.30 0.34
CA ILE A 76 0.69 -8.19 1.46
C ILE A 76 -0.57 -9.03 1.74
N LEU A 77 -0.46 -10.34 1.53
CA LEU A 77 -1.58 -11.25 1.73
C LEU A 77 -1.87 -11.44 3.22
N ARG A 78 -3.14 -11.53 3.61
CA ARG A 78 -4.40 -11.59 2.82
C ARG A 78 -4.96 -10.20 2.51
N ALA A 79 -4.95 -9.29 3.49
CA ALA A 79 -5.73 -8.04 3.48
C ALA A 79 -5.35 -7.09 2.33
N GLY A 80 -4.06 -6.99 1.98
CA GLY A 80 -3.60 -6.17 0.86
C GLY A 80 -4.17 -6.58 -0.51
N LEU A 81 -4.65 -7.82 -0.66
CA LEU A 81 -5.30 -8.27 -1.89
C LEU A 81 -6.54 -7.45 -2.23
N GLY A 82 -7.30 -7.01 -1.22
CA GLY A 82 -8.47 -6.14 -1.42
C GLY A 82 -8.14 -4.73 -1.93
N MET A 83 -6.87 -4.39 -2.00
CA MET A 83 -6.37 -3.11 -2.49
C MET A 83 -5.83 -3.19 -3.93
N LEU A 84 -5.63 -4.40 -4.46
CA LEU A 84 -4.92 -4.61 -5.72
C LEU A 84 -5.66 -4.01 -6.92
N ASP A 85 -6.97 -4.23 -7.04
CA ASP A 85 -7.77 -3.76 -8.17
C ASP A 85 -7.75 -2.23 -8.29
N GLY A 86 -7.85 -1.52 -7.15
CA GLY A 86 -7.74 -0.07 -7.11
C GLY A 86 -6.41 0.46 -7.63
N MET A 87 -5.31 -0.21 -7.28
CA MET A 87 -3.97 0.17 -7.72
C MET A 87 -3.72 -0.12 -9.20
N VAL A 88 -4.04 -1.33 -9.67
CA VAL A 88 -3.78 -1.72 -11.08
C VAL A 88 -4.72 -1.01 -12.06
N ARG A 89 -5.85 -0.48 -11.61
CA ARG A 89 -6.71 0.40 -12.43
C ARG A 89 -5.96 1.66 -12.88
N LEU A 90 -5.11 2.22 -12.02
CA LEU A 90 -4.27 3.39 -12.36
C LEU A 90 -2.98 2.99 -13.07
N LEU A 91 -2.41 1.84 -12.72
CA LEU A 91 -1.20 1.31 -13.33
C LEU A 91 -1.47 -0.01 -14.06
N PRO A 92 -2.24 0.01 -15.17
CA PRO A 92 -2.71 -1.22 -15.82
C PRO A 92 -1.59 -2.06 -16.44
N THR A 93 -0.41 -1.48 -16.62
CA THR A 93 0.76 -2.16 -17.16
C THR A 93 1.77 -2.56 -16.09
N ALA A 94 1.51 -2.27 -14.80
CA ALA A 94 2.36 -2.70 -13.70
C ALA A 94 2.41 -4.24 -13.62
N GLU A 95 3.54 -4.76 -13.21
CA GLU A 95 3.65 -6.16 -12.84
C GLU A 95 3.10 -6.34 -11.41
N VAL A 96 2.62 -7.55 -11.10
CA VAL A 96 2.09 -7.87 -9.77
C VAL A 96 2.92 -8.97 -9.15
N GLY A 97 3.44 -8.71 -7.96
CA GLY A 97 4.07 -9.71 -7.10
C GLY A 97 3.17 -9.98 -5.89
N PHE A 98 3.43 -11.05 -5.16
CA PHE A 98 2.69 -11.41 -3.95
C PHE A 98 3.66 -11.70 -2.81
N LEU A 99 3.34 -11.18 -1.64
CA LEU A 99 4.07 -11.42 -0.41
C LEU A 99 3.09 -11.90 0.65
N GLY A 100 3.16 -13.19 1.00
CA GLY A 100 2.39 -13.77 2.08
C GLY A 100 3.13 -13.62 3.38
N MET A 101 2.56 -12.88 4.32
CA MET A 101 3.12 -12.66 5.65
C MET A 101 2.14 -13.09 6.73
N ILE A 102 2.66 -13.72 7.76
CA ILE A 102 1.93 -14.06 8.97
C ILE A 102 2.62 -13.43 10.17
N ARG A 103 1.83 -12.93 11.08
CA ARG A 103 2.32 -12.42 12.36
C ARG A 103 2.18 -13.52 13.41
N ASN A 104 3.26 -13.78 14.10
CA ASN A 104 3.19 -14.63 15.30
C ASN A 104 2.47 -13.86 16.41
N GLU A 105 1.39 -14.41 16.95
CA GLU A 105 0.54 -13.71 17.92
C GLU A 105 1.23 -13.51 19.28
N GLU A 106 2.18 -14.41 19.65
CA GLU A 106 2.90 -14.33 20.91
C GLU A 106 4.12 -13.38 20.82
N THR A 107 4.92 -13.50 19.76
CA THR A 107 6.16 -12.72 19.60
C THR A 107 5.97 -11.44 18.84
N LEU A 108 4.82 -11.24 18.19
CA LEU A 108 4.47 -10.14 17.29
C LEU A 108 5.42 -9.99 16.09
N GLN A 109 6.27 -10.99 15.85
CA GLN A 109 7.20 -10.98 14.71
C GLN A 109 6.49 -11.42 13.43
N ALA A 110 6.76 -10.70 12.35
CA ALA A 110 6.29 -11.06 11.02
C ALA A 110 7.22 -12.08 10.39
N SER A 111 6.66 -13.12 9.78
CA SER A 111 7.39 -14.11 8.98
C SER A 111 6.75 -14.25 7.60
N THR A 112 7.59 -14.49 6.58
CA THR A 112 7.13 -14.70 5.21
C THR A 112 6.84 -16.19 5.00
N TYR A 113 5.61 -16.53 4.58
CA TYR A 113 5.23 -17.90 4.23
C TYR A 113 5.10 -18.14 2.73
N ALA A 114 4.98 -17.08 1.94
CA ALA A 114 4.89 -17.17 0.48
C ALA A 114 5.49 -15.93 -0.17
N THR A 115 6.24 -16.15 -1.26
CA THR A 115 6.79 -15.08 -2.08
C THR A 115 6.63 -15.45 -3.55
N ARG A 116 6.01 -14.56 -4.32
CA ARG A 116 5.90 -14.69 -5.77
C ARG A 116 6.15 -13.34 -6.43
N MET A 117 7.39 -13.05 -6.75
CA MET A 117 7.83 -11.82 -7.42
C MET A 117 9.20 -12.05 -8.08
N PRO A 118 9.68 -11.15 -8.95
CA PRO A 118 11.02 -11.22 -9.52
C PRO A 118 12.10 -11.29 -8.42
N GLU A 119 13.19 -11.98 -8.68
CA GLU A 119 14.33 -12.06 -7.76
C GLU A 119 15.11 -10.75 -7.70
N ASP A 120 15.24 -10.06 -8.84
CA ASP A 120 15.91 -8.76 -8.96
C ASP A 120 14.88 -7.65 -9.20
N LEU A 121 14.85 -6.68 -8.29
CA LEU A 121 13.98 -5.50 -8.33
C LEU A 121 14.75 -4.21 -8.63
N SER A 122 16.03 -4.31 -9.03
CA SER A 122 16.87 -3.15 -9.29
C SER A 122 16.25 -2.21 -10.33
N GLY A 123 16.23 -0.92 -10.02
CA GLY A 123 15.67 0.13 -10.88
C GLY A 123 14.14 0.14 -10.98
N ARG A 124 13.42 -0.69 -10.23
CA ARG A 124 11.96 -0.71 -10.20
C ARG A 124 11.40 0.18 -9.10
N GLN A 125 10.34 0.89 -9.41
CA GLN A 125 9.45 1.47 -8.40
C GLN A 125 8.52 0.38 -7.88
N VAL A 126 8.44 0.21 -6.57
CA VAL A 126 7.64 -0.83 -5.92
C VAL A 126 6.56 -0.19 -5.06
N TYR A 127 5.31 -0.59 -5.29
CA TYR A 127 4.15 -0.16 -4.50
C TYR A 127 3.68 -1.33 -3.64
N VAL A 128 3.84 -1.21 -2.32
CA VAL A 128 3.40 -2.20 -1.34
C VAL A 128 2.00 -1.84 -0.87
N LEU A 129 1.09 -2.80 -0.84
CA LEU A 129 -0.29 -2.59 -0.41
C LEU A 129 -0.57 -3.37 0.87
N ASP A 130 -0.90 -2.64 1.94
CA ASP A 130 -1.36 -3.20 3.21
C ASP A 130 -2.38 -2.23 3.82
N PRO A 131 -3.60 -2.63 4.16
CA PRO A 131 -4.60 -1.67 4.64
C PRO A 131 -4.23 -0.99 5.96
N MET A 132 -3.40 -1.60 6.82
CA MET A 132 -3.21 -1.15 8.19
C MET A 132 -1.72 -1.06 8.57
N LEU A 133 -1.20 0.14 8.73
CA LEU A 133 0.08 0.36 9.41
C LEU A 133 -0.17 0.49 10.92
N ALA A 134 -0.34 -0.65 11.60
CA ALA A 134 -0.55 -0.70 13.05
C ALA A 134 0.79 -0.66 13.80
N THR A 135 1.41 -1.80 14.08
CA THR A 135 2.70 -1.86 14.80
C THR A 135 3.92 -1.65 13.89
N GLY A 136 3.75 -1.64 12.60
CA GLY A 136 4.81 -1.46 11.62
C GLY A 136 5.60 -2.72 11.26
N GLY A 137 5.56 -3.76 12.09
CA GLY A 137 6.43 -4.94 11.90
C GLY A 137 6.26 -5.65 10.57
N THR A 138 5.02 -5.83 10.11
CA THR A 138 4.73 -6.47 8.81
C THR A 138 5.27 -5.66 7.63
N LEU A 139 4.98 -4.35 7.60
CA LEU A 139 5.47 -3.47 6.53
C LEU A 139 6.99 -3.33 6.53
N VAL A 140 7.62 -3.23 7.71
CA VAL A 140 9.09 -3.20 7.83
C VAL A 140 9.68 -4.48 7.23
N ALA A 141 9.21 -5.66 7.64
CA ALA A 141 9.72 -6.92 7.13
C ALA A 141 9.50 -7.08 5.61
N ALA A 142 8.34 -6.65 5.11
CA ALA A 142 8.02 -6.66 3.68
C ALA A 142 8.98 -5.76 2.90
N ILE A 143 9.19 -4.52 3.36
CA ILE A 143 10.05 -3.55 2.69
C ILE A 143 11.50 -3.98 2.73
N GLN A 144 11.98 -4.52 3.85
CA GLN A 144 13.34 -5.08 3.95
C GLN A 144 13.56 -6.24 2.99
N GLU A 145 12.54 -7.10 2.77
CA GLU A 145 12.61 -8.15 1.75
C GLU A 145 12.75 -7.57 0.34
N LEU A 146 11.98 -6.52 0.00
CA LEU A 146 12.06 -5.85 -1.30
C LEU A 146 13.42 -5.18 -1.52
N ILE A 147 13.95 -4.50 -0.51
CA ILE A 147 15.29 -3.87 -0.53
C ILE A 147 16.38 -4.93 -0.73
N ARG A 148 16.28 -6.07 -0.05
CA ARG A 148 17.20 -7.18 -0.20
C ARG A 148 17.23 -7.75 -1.62
N ARG A 149 16.11 -7.59 -2.37
CA ARG A 149 15.99 -7.94 -3.80
C ARG A 149 16.41 -6.81 -4.73
N GLY A 150 16.92 -5.69 -4.22
CA GLY A 150 17.43 -4.58 -5.01
C GLY A 150 16.44 -3.42 -5.22
N ALA A 151 15.26 -3.42 -4.58
CA ALA A 151 14.36 -2.28 -4.66
C ALA A 151 15.00 -1.04 -4.02
N ASP A 152 15.02 0.06 -4.74
CA ASP A 152 15.61 1.35 -4.33
C ASP A 152 14.57 2.49 -4.22
N ASP A 153 13.31 2.21 -4.54
CA ASP A 153 12.21 3.17 -4.53
C ASP A 153 10.92 2.44 -4.15
N VAL A 154 10.55 2.50 -2.87
CA VAL A 154 9.41 1.76 -2.31
C VAL A 154 8.38 2.73 -1.75
N THR A 155 7.14 2.62 -2.21
CA THR A 155 5.99 3.34 -1.67
C THR A 155 5.00 2.36 -1.05
N ALA A 156 4.75 2.48 0.25
CA ALA A 156 3.68 1.75 0.93
C ALA A 156 2.38 2.56 0.86
N VAL A 157 1.30 1.93 0.42
CA VAL A 157 -0.05 2.51 0.41
C VAL A 157 -0.86 1.80 1.47
N VAL A 158 -1.32 2.57 2.47
CA VAL A 158 -2.12 2.05 3.59
C VAL A 158 -3.40 2.87 3.74
N LEU A 159 -4.49 2.26 4.21
CA LEU A 159 -5.73 2.99 4.48
C LEU A 159 -5.60 3.81 5.77
N LEU A 160 -5.05 3.19 6.82
CA LEU A 160 -4.84 3.81 8.12
C LEU A 160 -3.44 3.54 8.65
N ALA A 161 -2.93 4.48 9.43
CA ALA A 161 -1.68 4.33 10.18
C ALA A 161 -1.88 4.70 11.66
N ALA A 162 -1.12 4.06 12.55
CA ALA A 162 -0.93 4.48 13.92
C ALA A 162 0.43 5.19 14.06
N PRO A 163 0.56 6.18 14.96
CA PRO A 163 1.83 6.85 15.24
C PRO A 163 2.95 5.88 15.59
N GLU A 164 2.66 4.87 16.41
CA GLU A 164 3.63 3.84 16.82
C GLU A 164 4.18 3.06 15.63
N GLY A 165 3.32 2.72 14.65
CA GLY A 165 3.77 2.04 13.43
C GLY A 165 4.63 2.93 12.54
N VAL A 166 4.29 4.22 12.46
CA VAL A 166 5.08 5.22 11.74
C VAL A 166 6.48 5.35 12.37
N GLU A 167 6.56 5.48 13.70
CA GLU A 167 7.84 5.57 14.44
C GLU A 167 8.70 4.32 14.24
N VAL A 168 8.10 3.13 14.27
CA VAL A 168 8.81 1.87 14.02
C VAL A 168 9.39 1.86 12.60
N MET A 169 8.59 2.24 11.59
CA MET A 169 9.08 2.32 10.21
C MET A 169 10.20 3.35 10.04
N GLU A 170 10.10 4.52 10.68
CA GLU A 170 11.14 5.55 10.63
C GLU A 170 12.47 5.05 11.22
N ARG A 171 12.40 4.34 12.33
CA ARG A 171 13.58 3.78 13.00
C ARG A 171 14.20 2.64 12.20
N GLU A 172 13.40 1.64 11.82
CA GLU A 172 13.90 0.40 11.20
C GLU A 172 14.32 0.57 9.73
N LEU A 173 13.75 1.57 9.05
CA LEU A 173 14.04 1.88 7.64
C LEU A 173 14.83 3.20 7.50
N ALA A 174 15.52 3.62 8.56
CA ALA A 174 16.34 4.83 8.52
C ALA A 174 17.38 4.77 7.40
N GLY A 175 17.49 5.86 6.63
CA GLY A 175 18.41 5.94 5.48
C GLY A 175 17.92 5.27 4.19
N THR A 176 16.73 4.65 4.22
CA THR A 176 16.12 4.03 3.04
C THR A 176 15.08 4.98 2.41
N PRO A 177 15.03 5.14 1.08
CA PRO A 177 14.05 5.98 0.40
C PRO A 177 12.67 5.31 0.36
N VAL A 178 11.94 5.35 1.46
CA VAL A 178 10.58 4.81 1.59
C VAL A 178 9.59 5.94 1.76
N THR A 179 8.49 5.86 1.03
CA THR A 179 7.32 6.73 1.19
C THR A 179 6.14 5.91 1.72
N VAL A 180 5.40 6.47 2.68
CA VAL A 180 4.11 5.93 3.14
C VAL A 180 3.01 6.90 2.74
N VAL A 181 2.00 6.41 2.04
CA VAL A 181 0.80 7.17 1.66
C VAL A 181 -0.39 6.59 2.39
N THR A 182 -1.12 7.41 3.14
CA THR A 182 -2.23 6.98 3.97
C THR A 182 -3.41 7.94 3.89
N ALA A 183 -4.62 7.45 4.16
CA ALA A 183 -5.80 8.29 4.27
C ALA A 183 -5.89 8.98 5.65
N SER A 184 -5.34 8.38 6.71
CA SER A 184 -5.33 8.97 8.05
C SER A 184 -4.20 8.38 8.90
N VAL A 185 -3.66 9.21 9.79
CA VAL A 185 -2.93 8.75 10.98
C VAL A 185 -3.87 8.92 12.15
N ASP A 186 -4.16 7.82 12.83
CA ASP A 186 -5.11 7.79 13.95
C ASP A 186 -4.42 8.08 15.29
N GLU A 187 -5.14 7.90 16.41
CA GLU A 187 -4.67 8.40 17.71
C GLU A 187 -3.55 7.54 18.30
N HIS A 188 -3.74 6.20 18.37
CA HIS A 188 -2.81 5.28 19.00
C HIS A 188 -3.20 3.82 18.74
N LEU A 189 -2.39 2.89 19.24
CA LEU A 189 -2.72 1.47 19.32
C LEU A 189 -3.28 1.12 20.71
N ASN A 190 -4.33 0.30 20.76
CA ASN A 190 -4.79 -0.26 22.03
C ASN A 190 -3.87 -1.42 22.49
N GLU A 191 -4.18 -2.02 23.66
CA GLU A 191 -3.43 -3.13 24.27
C GLU A 191 -3.35 -4.40 23.41
N HIS A 192 -4.27 -4.56 22.44
CA HIS A 192 -4.28 -5.67 21.49
C HIS A 192 -3.62 -5.32 20.14
N GLY A 193 -3.05 -4.13 20.01
CA GLY A 193 -2.40 -3.66 18.78
C GLY A 193 -3.35 -3.22 17.67
N TYR A 194 -4.62 -2.94 17.99
CA TYR A 194 -5.57 -2.32 17.05
C TYR A 194 -5.44 -0.80 17.05
N ILE A 195 -5.56 -0.22 15.88
CA ILE A 195 -5.60 1.24 15.71
C ILE A 195 -6.89 1.81 16.31
N VAL A 196 -6.78 2.91 17.06
CA VAL A 196 -7.90 3.64 17.70
C VAL A 196 -7.96 5.05 17.10
N PRO A 197 -9.15 5.51 16.61
CA PRO A 197 -10.43 4.81 16.53
C PRO A 197 -10.47 3.67 15.50
N GLY A 198 -9.57 3.67 14.49
CA GLY A 198 -9.39 2.58 13.56
C GLY A 198 -10.61 2.24 12.71
N LEU A 199 -10.65 0.98 12.27
CA LEU A 199 -11.76 0.38 11.53
C LEU A 199 -11.95 -1.12 11.86
N GLY A 200 -11.29 -1.62 12.91
CA GLY A 200 -11.23 -3.05 13.25
C GLY A 200 -10.20 -3.80 12.41
N ASP A 201 -10.35 -5.12 12.28
CA ASP A 201 -9.51 -5.94 11.40
C ASP A 201 -9.98 -5.82 9.95
N ALA A 202 -9.11 -5.28 9.09
CA ALA A 202 -9.43 -5.06 7.68
C ALA A 202 -9.59 -6.39 6.91
N GLY A 203 -8.80 -7.41 7.24
CA GLY A 203 -8.88 -8.72 6.61
C GLY A 203 -10.21 -9.40 6.92
N ASP A 204 -10.60 -9.41 8.18
CA ASP A 204 -11.87 -10.00 8.63
C ASP A 204 -13.07 -9.24 8.07
N ARG A 205 -12.99 -7.92 8.02
CA ARG A 205 -14.06 -7.10 7.41
C ARG A 205 -14.21 -7.32 5.92
N MET A 206 -13.10 -7.63 5.20
CA MET A 206 -13.13 -7.93 3.77
C MET A 206 -13.54 -9.37 3.46
N TYR A 207 -13.02 -10.34 4.22
CA TYR A 207 -13.04 -11.75 3.82
C TYR A 207 -13.70 -12.67 4.84
N GLY A 208 -14.10 -12.16 5.99
CA GLY A 208 -14.55 -12.94 7.14
C GLY A 208 -13.39 -13.39 8.03
N ALA A 209 -13.71 -13.70 9.29
CA ALA A 209 -12.73 -14.19 10.24
C ALA A 209 -12.09 -15.51 9.74
N ALA A 210 -10.79 -15.62 9.86
CA ALA A 210 -10.11 -16.90 9.71
C ALA A 210 -10.33 -17.71 11.00
N GLU A 211 -10.97 -18.88 10.92
CA GLU A 211 -11.03 -19.85 12.01
C GLU A 211 -9.63 -20.41 12.32
#